data_ecda88631103f4aa73bf68cded1b498d
#
_entry.id   ecda88631103f4aa73bf68cded1b498d
#
_cell.length_a   1.000
_cell.length_b   1.000
_cell.length_c   1.000
_cell.angle_alpha   90.00
_cell.angle_beta   90.00
_cell.angle_gamma   90.00
#
_symmetry.space_group_name_H-M   'P 1'
#
loop_
_entity.id
_entity.type
_entity.pdbx_description
1 polymer ?
#
loop_
_entity_poly.entity_id
_entity_poly.type
_entity_poly.pdbx_seq_one_letter_code
_entity_poly.pdbx_strand_id
1 'polypeptide(L)'
;MTEVNRLRWRARRGMLELDILLLDFLEQHYPALPPRLQNAFGELLDLDDGALWRMIQTKQPGGDPQQAKIIEWLQKGKQKMKAPTKVTLTFDNGAKPIELPVLSGKLGPSVIDIRSLGKSGYFTYDPGFQATASCSSSITYIDGDKGLLYYRGYPIEQLAQHSDFIEVAYLLQYGELPSAEQKHHFDTSMRQHTMLHDQINTVFRGFRRDAHPMAVMVGVVGALSAFYHDSLDIRDPHHREVSAFRILAKVPTIAAWSFKYNTGQPFMYPQNQLGYVENFMYMMFATPCEPYNPNPVLTRALQRIMILHADHEQNASTSTVRLAGSSGANPFACISAGIASLWGPAHGGANEAALAMLEEIGDVSRIGAFIERAKDKSDSFRLMGFGHRVYKNMDPRAAVMRDTCHEVLDELGLNDDPLFKIARKLEQIALEDEYFVAKKLYPNVDFYSGIVLRALGIPTNMFTAMFALARTAGWVAQWNEMISDPENKIGRPRQLYVGNVRRDYLPVDKR
;
A
#
# COMPACT_ATOMS: atom_id res chain seq x y z
N MET A 1 12.21 14.00 30.07
CA MET A 1 11.51 12.72 29.75
C MET A 1 10.85 12.23 31.03
N THR A 2 9.55 11.91 30.98
CA THR A 2 8.88 11.26 32.12
C THR A 2 9.45 9.85 32.28
N GLU A 3 9.40 9.33 33.52
CA GLU A 3 9.89 7.98 33.85
C GLU A 3 9.25 6.89 32.94
N VAL A 4 7.97 7.02 32.67
CA VAL A 4 7.22 6.13 31.76
C VAL A 4 7.77 6.15 30.32
N ASN A 5 8.16 7.31 29.81
CA ASN A 5 8.74 7.42 28.46
C ASN A 5 10.13 6.76 28.39
N ARG A 6 10.91 6.82 29.48
CA ARG A 6 12.20 6.13 29.59
C ARG A 6 12.01 4.62 29.61
N LEU A 7 11.04 4.13 30.35
CA LEU A 7 10.70 2.69 30.40
C LEU A 7 10.15 2.21 29.07
N ARG A 8 9.31 2.99 28.38
CA ARG A 8 8.81 2.67 27.04
C ARG A 8 9.94 2.51 26.02
N TRP A 9 10.98 3.35 26.10
CA TRP A 9 12.16 3.21 25.26
C TRP A 9 12.95 1.92 25.59
N ARG A 10 13.12 1.60 26.89
CA ARG A 10 13.82 0.38 27.33
C ARG A 10 13.00 -0.90 27.06
N ALA A 11 11.69 -0.82 26.97
CA ALA A 11 10.81 -1.94 26.62
C ALA A 11 10.82 -2.26 25.12
N ARG A 12 11.40 -1.40 24.28
CA ARG A 12 11.69 -1.71 22.88
C ARG A 12 13.02 -2.46 22.80
N ARG A 13 12.93 -3.70 22.37
CA ARG A 13 14.03 -4.66 22.36
C ARG A 13 14.36 -5.08 20.92
N GLY A 14 15.42 -5.85 20.75
CA GLY A 14 15.73 -6.46 19.44
C GLY A 14 14.85 -7.66 19.06
N MET A 15 13.94 -8.07 19.97
CA MET A 15 13.06 -9.22 19.79
C MET A 15 11.59 -8.77 19.84
N LEU A 16 10.89 -8.93 18.72
CA LEU A 16 9.51 -8.46 18.54
C LEU A 16 8.54 -9.03 19.59
N GLU A 17 8.72 -10.29 19.96
CA GLU A 17 7.89 -10.95 20.97
C GLU A 17 8.01 -10.31 22.36
N LEU A 18 9.19 -9.84 22.71
CA LEU A 18 9.43 -9.08 23.94
C LEU A 18 8.80 -7.70 23.87
N ASP A 19 8.95 -7.00 22.74
CA ASP A 19 8.36 -5.68 22.53
C ASP A 19 6.86 -5.69 22.77
N ILE A 20 6.16 -6.66 22.18
CA ILE A 20 4.71 -6.80 22.32
C ILE A 20 4.30 -7.02 23.78
N LEU A 21 4.99 -7.92 24.49
CA LEU A 21 4.64 -8.26 25.87
C LEU A 21 4.96 -7.13 26.84
N LEU A 22 6.14 -6.51 26.69
CA LEU A 22 6.62 -5.47 27.61
C LEU A 22 5.87 -4.15 27.42
N LEU A 23 5.55 -3.76 26.17
CA LEU A 23 4.80 -2.54 25.90
C LEU A 23 3.35 -2.67 26.35
N ASP A 24 2.70 -3.82 26.09
CA ASP A 24 1.33 -4.09 26.55
C ASP A 24 1.25 -4.06 28.08
N PHE A 25 2.22 -4.68 28.76
CA PHE A 25 2.31 -4.64 30.22
C PHE A 25 2.51 -3.22 30.74
N LEU A 26 3.39 -2.44 30.11
CA LEU A 26 3.68 -1.05 30.47
C LEU A 26 2.43 -0.15 30.34
N GLU A 27 1.61 -0.38 29.32
CA GLU A 27 0.41 0.42 29.06
C GLU A 27 -0.78 0.02 29.92
N GLN A 28 -1.00 -1.27 30.11
CA GLN A 28 -2.20 -1.77 30.78
C GLN A 28 -2.04 -1.96 32.29
N HIS A 29 -0.84 -2.29 32.77
CA HIS A 29 -0.65 -2.70 34.16
C HIS A 29 0.28 -1.77 34.95
N TYR A 30 1.35 -1.28 34.34
CA TYR A 30 2.40 -0.53 35.03
C TYR A 30 1.89 0.69 35.82
N PRO A 31 0.97 1.55 35.34
CA PRO A 31 0.52 2.74 36.07
C PRO A 31 -0.19 2.42 37.37
N ALA A 32 -0.79 1.23 37.50
CA ALA A 32 -1.53 0.79 38.69
C ALA A 32 -0.68 -0.03 39.65
N LEU A 33 0.62 -0.24 39.38
CA LEU A 33 1.49 -1.07 40.18
C LEU A 33 1.98 -0.33 41.45
N PRO A 34 2.12 -1.03 42.59
CA PRO A 34 2.89 -0.53 43.73
C PRO A 34 4.36 -0.26 43.37
N PRO A 35 5.02 0.74 44.01
CA PRO A 35 6.40 1.13 43.70
C PRO A 35 7.41 -0.03 43.65
N ARG A 36 7.24 -1.02 44.54
CA ARG A 36 8.11 -2.22 44.56
C ARG A 36 8.04 -3.06 43.29
N LEU A 37 6.85 -3.20 42.70
CA LEU A 37 6.66 -3.91 41.42
C LEU A 37 7.09 -3.06 40.23
N GLN A 38 6.96 -1.74 40.32
CA GLN A 38 7.48 -0.83 39.29
C GLN A 38 9.01 -0.92 39.19
N ASN A 39 9.70 -0.95 40.34
CA ASN A 39 11.15 -1.14 40.38
C ASN A 39 11.57 -2.49 39.81
N ALA A 40 10.89 -3.58 40.20
CA ALA A 40 11.19 -4.92 39.72
C ALA A 40 10.97 -5.04 38.19
N PHE A 41 9.97 -4.34 37.62
CA PHE A 41 9.82 -4.24 36.16
C PHE A 41 10.98 -3.50 35.51
N GLY A 42 11.44 -2.40 36.12
CA GLY A 42 12.63 -1.67 35.69
C GLY A 42 13.88 -2.56 35.65
N GLU A 43 14.09 -3.39 36.68
CA GLU A 43 15.21 -4.34 36.77
C GLU A 43 15.11 -5.45 35.70
N LEU A 44 13.93 -5.97 35.45
CA LEU A 44 13.71 -6.93 34.32
C LEU A 44 14.09 -6.34 32.97
N LEU A 45 13.88 -5.04 32.76
CA LEU A 45 14.31 -4.35 31.55
C LEU A 45 15.84 -4.12 31.49
N ASP A 46 16.62 -4.44 32.50
CA ASP A 46 18.09 -4.41 32.47
C ASP A 46 18.71 -5.73 31.99
N LEU A 47 17.93 -6.81 31.94
CA LEU A 47 18.35 -8.10 31.42
C LEU A 47 18.52 -8.07 29.89
N ASP A 48 19.40 -8.91 29.35
CA ASP A 48 19.46 -9.14 27.90
C ASP A 48 18.22 -9.87 27.39
N ASP A 49 17.92 -9.70 26.09
CA ASP A 49 16.70 -10.21 25.46
C ASP A 49 16.57 -11.73 25.59
N GLY A 50 17.69 -12.45 25.46
CA GLY A 50 17.70 -13.92 25.56
C GLY A 50 17.45 -14.41 26.98
N ALA A 51 17.96 -13.72 28.00
CA ALA A 51 17.73 -14.05 29.40
C ALA A 51 16.27 -13.79 29.80
N LEU A 52 15.76 -12.59 29.49
CA LEU A 52 14.37 -12.21 29.78
C LEU A 52 13.39 -13.13 29.06
N TRP A 53 13.65 -13.46 27.80
CA TRP A 53 12.81 -14.35 27.02
C TRP A 53 12.77 -15.78 27.59
N ARG A 54 13.93 -16.32 28.00
CA ARG A 54 14.00 -17.62 28.68
C ARG A 54 13.20 -17.63 29.97
N MET A 55 13.28 -16.58 30.80
CA MET A 55 12.50 -16.47 32.04
C MET A 55 10.99 -16.48 31.74
N ILE A 56 10.55 -15.79 30.70
CA ILE A 56 9.14 -15.78 30.27
C ILE A 56 8.71 -17.13 29.72
N GLN A 57 9.59 -17.88 29.04
CA GLN A 57 9.26 -19.17 28.45
C GLN A 57 9.23 -20.34 29.45
N THR A 58 10.23 -20.42 30.32
CA THR A 58 10.49 -21.62 31.11
C THR A 58 9.70 -21.72 32.43
N LYS A 59 8.92 -20.69 32.79
CA LYS A 59 8.24 -20.58 34.09
C LYS A 59 9.20 -20.67 35.28
N GLN A 60 10.50 -20.44 35.08
CA GLN A 60 11.45 -20.32 36.17
C GLN A 60 11.52 -18.84 36.55
N PRO A 61 10.82 -18.41 37.61
CA PRO A 61 10.97 -17.04 38.11
C PRO A 61 12.41 -16.86 38.59
N GLY A 62 12.97 -15.67 38.31
CA GLY A 62 14.21 -15.24 38.95
C GLY A 62 14.04 -15.27 40.46
N GLY A 63 15.17 -15.28 41.22
CA GLY A 63 15.15 -15.44 42.67
C GLY A 63 14.40 -14.35 43.45
N ASP A 64 13.94 -13.26 42.83
CA ASP A 64 13.12 -12.21 43.46
C ASP A 64 11.62 -12.48 43.28
N PRO A 65 10.83 -12.59 44.38
CA PRO A 65 9.38 -12.78 44.33
C PRO A 65 8.61 -11.70 43.58
N GLN A 66 9.13 -10.47 43.50
CA GLN A 66 8.48 -9.37 42.78
C GLN A 66 8.66 -9.53 41.24
N GLN A 67 9.87 -9.89 40.81
CA GLN A 67 10.14 -10.21 39.42
C GLN A 67 9.35 -11.44 38.97
N ALA A 68 9.25 -12.47 39.81
CA ALA A 68 8.43 -13.66 39.55
C ALA A 68 6.97 -13.32 39.25
N LYS A 69 6.39 -12.39 40.00
CA LYS A 69 5.02 -11.92 39.81
C LYS A 69 4.81 -11.18 38.49
N ILE A 70 5.79 -10.38 38.07
CA ILE A 70 5.74 -9.69 36.77
C ILE A 70 5.90 -10.69 35.64
N ILE A 71 6.83 -11.65 35.77
CA ILE A 71 7.00 -12.72 34.78
C ILE A 71 5.70 -13.54 34.64
N GLU A 72 5.01 -13.84 35.73
CA GLU A 72 3.70 -14.51 35.69
C GLU A 72 2.64 -13.67 34.93
N TRP A 73 2.65 -12.35 35.08
CA TRP A 73 1.76 -11.46 34.32
C TRP A 73 2.15 -11.37 32.85
N LEU A 74 3.43 -11.29 32.52
CA LEU A 74 3.91 -11.35 31.14
C LEU A 74 3.58 -12.68 30.48
N GLN A 75 3.62 -13.77 31.22
CA GLN A 75 3.17 -15.10 30.78
C GLN A 75 1.66 -15.19 30.58
N LYS A 76 0.86 -14.54 31.43
CA LYS A 76 -0.60 -14.45 31.30
C LYS A 76 -1.01 -13.53 30.15
N GLY A 77 -0.27 -12.47 29.88
CA GLY A 77 -0.40 -11.66 28.69
C GLY A 77 -0.16 -12.47 27.41
N LYS A 78 0.68 -13.53 27.50
CA LYS A 78 0.84 -14.56 26.46
C LYS A 78 -0.41 -15.48 26.29
N GLN A 79 -1.22 -15.67 27.33
CA GLN A 79 -2.58 -16.15 27.19
C GLN A 79 -3.46 -14.96 26.73
N LYS A 80 -3.23 -14.42 25.50
CA LYS A 80 -4.30 -13.75 24.78
C LYS A 80 -5.56 -14.56 25.07
N MET A 81 -6.61 -13.90 25.58
CA MET A 81 -7.93 -14.52 25.60
C MET A 81 -8.07 -15.21 24.25
N LYS A 82 -8.23 -16.54 24.26
CA LYS A 82 -8.47 -17.28 23.02
C LYS A 82 -9.54 -16.48 22.32
N ALA A 83 -9.22 -15.97 21.13
CA ALA A 83 -10.20 -15.23 20.36
C ALA A 83 -11.48 -16.06 20.36
N PRO A 84 -12.66 -15.47 20.60
CA PRO A 84 -13.89 -16.23 20.63
C PRO A 84 -13.99 -17.02 19.33
N THR A 85 -14.37 -18.27 19.38
CA THR A 85 -14.54 -19.10 18.19
C THR A 85 -15.87 -18.84 17.50
N LYS A 86 -16.79 -18.17 18.18
CA LYS A 86 -18.11 -17.78 17.68
C LYS A 86 -18.60 -16.52 18.37
N VAL A 87 -19.50 -15.82 17.70
CA VAL A 87 -20.33 -14.74 18.25
C VAL A 87 -21.80 -15.13 18.09
N THR A 88 -22.67 -14.59 18.95
CA THR A 88 -24.11 -14.79 18.88
C THR A 88 -24.80 -13.47 18.62
N LEU A 89 -25.54 -13.38 17.53
CA LEU A 89 -26.39 -12.24 17.20
C LEU A 89 -27.77 -12.51 17.80
N THR A 90 -28.24 -11.62 18.69
CA THR A 90 -29.56 -11.70 19.33
C THR A 90 -30.44 -10.56 18.84
N PHE A 91 -31.74 -10.82 18.78
CA PHE A 91 -32.77 -9.88 18.28
C PHE A 91 -33.72 -9.49 19.41
N ASP A 92 -34.11 -8.24 19.47
CA ASP A 92 -35.05 -7.70 20.46
C ASP A 92 -36.51 -8.17 20.26
N ASN A 93 -36.84 -8.65 19.07
CA ASN A 93 -38.16 -9.19 18.71
C ASN A 93 -38.37 -10.66 19.09
N GLY A 94 -37.43 -11.28 19.82
CA GLY A 94 -37.53 -12.69 20.25
C GLY A 94 -37.21 -13.71 19.16
N ALA A 95 -36.72 -13.32 17.99
CA ALA A 95 -36.25 -14.24 16.97
C ALA A 95 -35.07 -15.10 17.49
N LYS A 96 -34.93 -16.31 16.93
CA LYS A 96 -33.84 -17.21 17.34
C LYS A 96 -32.49 -16.59 17.17
N PRO A 97 -31.61 -16.64 18.18
CA PRO A 97 -30.22 -16.17 18.04
C PRO A 97 -29.50 -16.90 16.90
N ILE A 98 -28.61 -16.16 16.21
CA ILE A 98 -27.77 -16.67 15.13
C ILE A 98 -26.34 -16.77 15.65
N GLU A 99 -25.76 -17.96 15.60
CA GLU A 99 -24.34 -18.17 15.88
C GLU A 99 -23.52 -18.01 14.58
N LEU A 100 -22.46 -17.18 14.64
CA LEU A 100 -21.56 -16.91 13.53
C LEU A 100 -20.13 -17.28 13.93
N PRO A 101 -19.38 -18.00 13.09
CA PRO A 101 -17.98 -18.30 13.35
C PRO A 101 -17.11 -17.07 13.43
N VAL A 102 -16.05 -17.13 14.21
CA VAL A 102 -14.98 -16.13 14.24
C VAL A 102 -13.73 -16.73 13.65
N LEU A 103 -13.17 -16.06 12.64
CA LEU A 103 -11.93 -16.45 11.98
C LEU A 103 -10.81 -15.53 12.47
N SER A 104 -9.62 -16.11 12.74
CA SER A 104 -8.45 -15.37 13.18
C SER A 104 -7.29 -15.60 12.22
N GLY A 105 -6.71 -14.50 11.70
CA GLY A 105 -5.48 -14.54 10.93
C GLY A 105 -4.25 -14.76 11.82
N LYS A 106 -3.06 -14.81 11.21
CA LYS A 106 -1.78 -14.84 11.94
C LYS A 106 -1.50 -13.51 12.63
N LEU A 107 -1.90 -12.42 12.02
CA LEU A 107 -1.78 -11.04 12.50
C LEU A 107 -3.13 -10.32 12.34
N GLY A 108 -3.28 -9.20 13.03
CA GLY A 108 -4.45 -8.35 12.93
C GLY A 108 -5.68 -8.82 13.72
N PRO A 109 -6.81 -8.13 13.57
CA PRO A 109 -8.05 -8.44 14.26
C PRO A 109 -8.70 -9.73 13.74
N SER A 110 -9.46 -10.40 14.60
CA SER A 110 -10.34 -11.49 14.19
C SER A 110 -11.54 -10.95 13.43
N VAL A 111 -12.10 -11.74 12.51
CA VAL A 111 -13.26 -11.38 11.70
C VAL A 111 -14.42 -12.33 11.95
N ILE A 112 -15.66 -11.83 11.85
CA ILE A 112 -16.88 -12.60 11.97
C ILE A 112 -17.26 -13.12 10.58
N ASP A 113 -17.38 -14.44 10.42
CA ASP A 113 -17.85 -15.03 9.18
C ASP A 113 -19.37 -14.90 9.04
N ILE A 114 -19.79 -13.95 8.22
CA ILE A 114 -21.21 -13.61 7.99
C ILE A 114 -21.84 -14.39 6.83
N ARG A 115 -21.14 -15.32 6.17
CA ARG A 115 -21.64 -16.02 4.97
C ARG A 115 -22.95 -16.76 5.19
N SER A 116 -23.20 -17.24 6.41
CA SER A 116 -24.45 -17.94 6.78
C SER A 116 -25.62 -17.00 7.09
N LEU A 117 -25.38 -15.71 7.34
CA LEU A 117 -26.39 -14.75 7.82
C LEU A 117 -27.58 -14.60 6.85
N GLY A 118 -27.30 -14.65 5.53
CA GLY A 118 -28.32 -14.57 4.50
C GLY A 118 -29.39 -15.66 4.56
N LYS A 119 -29.08 -16.84 5.13
CA LYS A 119 -30.07 -17.93 5.34
C LYS A 119 -31.14 -17.56 6.38
N SER A 120 -30.82 -16.63 7.25
CA SER A 120 -31.72 -16.11 8.30
C SER A 120 -32.47 -14.85 7.89
N GLY A 121 -32.34 -14.41 6.63
CA GLY A 121 -33.02 -13.25 6.08
C GLY A 121 -32.35 -11.90 6.36
N TYR A 122 -31.16 -11.89 6.94
CA TYR A 122 -30.41 -10.68 7.26
C TYR A 122 -29.15 -10.54 6.41
N PHE A 123 -28.77 -9.27 6.13
CA PHE A 123 -27.52 -8.91 5.49
C PHE A 123 -26.86 -7.77 6.26
N THR A 124 -25.55 -7.67 6.17
CA THR A 124 -24.78 -6.54 6.72
C THR A 124 -24.85 -5.34 5.79
N TYR A 125 -24.68 -4.14 6.34
CA TYR A 125 -24.63 -2.89 5.59
C TYR A 125 -23.33 -2.16 5.94
N ASP A 126 -22.39 -2.15 4.99
CA ASP A 126 -21.10 -1.49 5.10
C ASP A 126 -20.64 -1.04 3.69
N PRO A 127 -21.14 0.12 3.20
CA PRO A 127 -20.91 0.57 1.82
C PRO A 127 -19.43 0.75 1.43
N GLY A 128 -18.57 1.03 2.40
CA GLY A 128 -17.15 1.30 2.18
C GLY A 128 -16.24 0.17 2.60
N PHE A 129 -16.76 -0.99 3.00
CA PHE A 129 -15.99 -2.12 3.55
C PHE A 129 -15.09 -1.75 4.73
N GLN A 130 -15.48 -0.76 5.54
CA GLN A 130 -14.66 -0.23 6.64
C GLN A 130 -14.48 -1.24 7.79
N ALA A 131 -15.48 -2.11 7.97
CA ALA A 131 -15.51 -3.14 9.00
C ALA A 131 -15.67 -4.55 8.41
N THR A 132 -15.45 -4.72 7.10
CA THR A 132 -15.71 -5.97 6.37
C THR A 132 -14.46 -6.47 5.67
N ALA A 133 -13.93 -7.60 6.10
CA ALA A 133 -12.90 -8.32 5.35
C ALA A 133 -13.53 -8.98 4.11
N SER A 134 -13.08 -8.61 2.92
CA SER A 134 -13.60 -9.11 1.64
C SER A 134 -12.93 -10.41 1.18
N CYS A 135 -11.77 -10.75 1.74
CA CYS A 135 -10.98 -11.93 1.41
C CYS A 135 -10.01 -12.30 2.53
N SER A 136 -9.41 -13.47 2.46
CA SER A 136 -8.15 -13.78 3.12
C SER A 136 -6.99 -13.52 2.15
N SER A 137 -5.86 -13.03 2.65
CA SER A 137 -4.65 -12.79 1.86
C SER A 137 -3.40 -13.00 2.69
N SER A 138 -2.34 -13.47 2.05
CA SER A 138 -1.00 -13.62 2.62
C SER A 138 0.01 -12.62 2.05
N ILE A 139 -0.43 -11.66 1.22
CA ILE A 139 0.47 -10.78 0.45
C ILE A 139 0.93 -9.62 1.29
N THR A 140 0.01 -8.83 1.83
CA THR A 140 0.32 -7.60 2.55
C THR A 140 -0.41 -7.55 3.89
N TYR A 141 0.30 -7.13 4.92
CA TYR A 141 -0.25 -6.82 6.23
C TYR A 141 0.02 -5.37 6.59
N ILE A 142 -1.02 -4.70 7.09
CA ILE A 142 -0.95 -3.32 7.58
C ILE A 142 -1.48 -3.25 9.01
N ASP A 143 -0.71 -2.61 9.89
CA ASP A 143 -1.17 -2.16 11.21
C ASP A 143 -1.08 -0.63 11.24
N GLY A 144 -2.21 0.02 10.97
CA GLY A 144 -2.25 1.49 10.88
C GLY A 144 -2.00 2.17 12.23
N ASP A 145 -2.34 1.55 13.35
CA ASP A 145 -2.14 2.10 14.69
C ASP A 145 -0.65 2.07 15.07
N LYS A 146 0.08 1.03 14.65
CA LYS A 146 1.53 0.87 14.91
C LYS A 146 2.41 1.45 13.80
N GLY A 147 1.83 1.79 12.64
CA GLY A 147 2.60 2.23 11.47
C GLY A 147 3.45 1.12 10.87
N LEU A 148 2.88 -0.09 10.71
CA LEU A 148 3.58 -1.24 10.16
C LEU A 148 3.01 -1.58 8.77
N LEU A 149 3.91 -1.92 7.86
CA LEU A 149 3.59 -2.45 6.53
C LEU A 149 4.55 -3.59 6.20
N TYR A 150 4.00 -4.77 5.94
CA TYR A 150 4.78 -5.95 5.57
C TYR A 150 4.34 -6.49 4.21
N TYR A 151 5.29 -6.82 3.34
CA TYR A 151 5.05 -7.66 2.16
C TYR A 151 5.52 -9.07 2.45
N ARG A 152 4.61 -10.03 2.44
CA ARG A 152 4.89 -11.44 2.76
C ARG A 152 5.62 -11.64 4.09
N GLY A 153 5.42 -10.73 5.04
CA GLY A 153 6.06 -10.74 6.35
C GLY A 153 7.36 -9.92 6.45
N TYR A 154 7.92 -9.43 5.34
CA TYR A 154 9.10 -8.57 5.35
C TYR A 154 8.71 -7.10 5.57
N PRO A 155 9.36 -6.38 6.50
CA PRO A 155 9.12 -4.96 6.72
C PRO A 155 9.46 -4.14 5.46
N ILE A 156 8.58 -3.20 5.15
CA ILE A 156 8.70 -2.40 3.91
C ILE A 156 9.98 -1.58 3.85
N GLU A 157 10.45 -1.10 5.00
CA GLU A 157 11.67 -0.31 5.13
C GLU A 157 12.89 -1.13 4.72
N GLN A 158 12.95 -2.40 5.15
CA GLN A 158 14.05 -3.30 4.80
C GLN A 158 14.05 -3.63 3.31
N LEU A 159 12.87 -3.89 2.74
CA LEU A 159 12.74 -4.13 1.30
C LEU A 159 13.18 -2.91 0.49
N ALA A 160 12.76 -1.71 0.87
CA ALA A 160 13.14 -0.49 0.17
C ALA A 160 14.63 -0.14 0.29
N GLN A 161 15.28 -0.54 1.40
CA GLN A 161 16.71 -0.29 1.62
C GLN A 161 17.61 -1.33 0.92
N HIS A 162 17.22 -2.59 0.91
CA HIS A 162 18.12 -3.71 0.55
C HIS A 162 17.75 -4.43 -0.74
N SER A 163 16.49 -4.37 -1.19
CA SER A 163 16.01 -5.03 -2.40
C SER A 163 15.97 -4.10 -3.61
N ASP A 164 15.80 -4.67 -4.79
CA ASP A 164 15.34 -3.98 -5.99
C ASP A 164 13.87 -4.31 -6.28
N PHE A 165 13.26 -3.60 -7.24
CA PHE A 165 11.85 -3.79 -7.55
C PHE A 165 11.53 -5.19 -8.10
N ILE A 166 12.46 -5.82 -8.83
CA ILE A 166 12.28 -7.16 -9.38
C ILE A 166 12.23 -8.23 -8.28
N GLU A 167 13.07 -8.10 -7.24
CA GLU A 167 13.00 -8.98 -6.06
C GLU A 167 11.65 -8.84 -5.33
N VAL A 168 11.17 -7.59 -5.17
CA VAL A 168 9.89 -7.35 -4.52
C VAL A 168 8.72 -7.86 -5.37
N ALA A 169 8.75 -7.67 -6.68
CA ALA A 169 7.77 -8.24 -7.58
C ALA A 169 7.73 -9.77 -7.51
N TYR A 170 8.91 -10.42 -7.47
CA TYR A 170 9.03 -11.85 -7.25
C TYR A 170 8.43 -12.28 -5.89
N LEU A 171 8.84 -11.60 -4.82
CA LEU A 171 8.34 -11.85 -3.46
C LEU A 171 6.80 -11.82 -3.39
N LEU A 172 6.18 -10.80 -3.97
CA LEU A 172 4.73 -10.66 -3.99
C LEU A 172 4.05 -11.82 -4.73
N GLN A 173 4.64 -12.27 -5.87
CA GLN A 173 4.09 -13.35 -6.68
C GLN A 173 4.24 -14.73 -6.02
N TYR A 174 5.42 -15.05 -5.50
CA TYR A 174 5.79 -16.40 -5.08
C TYR A 174 5.83 -16.61 -3.56
N GLY A 175 5.83 -15.52 -2.78
CA GLY A 175 5.70 -15.59 -1.32
C GLY A 175 7.01 -15.57 -0.54
N GLU A 176 8.16 -15.77 -1.22
CA GLU A 176 9.49 -15.76 -0.62
C GLU A 176 10.45 -14.92 -1.49
N LEU A 177 11.51 -14.41 -0.90
CA LEU A 177 12.57 -13.73 -1.65
C LEU A 177 13.29 -14.73 -2.59
N PRO A 178 13.66 -14.31 -3.80
CA PRO A 178 14.29 -15.20 -4.76
C PRO A 178 15.73 -15.57 -4.35
N SER A 179 16.15 -16.80 -4.65
CA SER A 179 17.58 -17.11 -4.75
C SER A 179 18.22 -16.32 -5.91
N ALA A 180 19.55 -16.28 -5.96
CA ALA A 180 20.26 -15.62 -7.07
C ALA A 180 19.85 -16.17 -8.44
N GLU A 181 19.67 -17.50 -8.56
CA GLU A 181 19.25 -18.18 -9.78
C GLU A 181 17.79 -17.83 -10.14
N GLN A 182 16.89 -17.84 -9.17
CA GLN A 182 15.48 -17.48 -9.36
C GLN A 182 15.33 -16.01 -9.77
N LYS A 183 16.09 -15.11 -9.14
CA LYS A 183 16.13 -13.70 -9.52
C LYS A 183 16.60 -13.51 -10.95
N HIS A 184 17.70 -14.16 -11.32
CA HIS A 184 18.25 -14.10 -12.68
C HIS A 184 17.24 -14.60 -13.71
N HIS A 185 16.59 -15.74 -13.46
CA HIS A 185 15.56 -16.28 -14.35
C HIS A 185 14.37 -15.33 -14.49
N PHE A 186 13.87 -14.80 -13.38
CA PHE A 186 12.74 -13.87 -13.35
C PHE A 186 13.05 -12.56 -14.09
N ASP A 187 14.22 -11.95 -13.82
CA ASP A 187 14.68 -10.73 -14.48
C ASP A 187 14.85 -10.94 -16.00
N THR A 188 15.45 -12.08 -16.40
CA THR A 188 15.60 -12.44 -17.83
C THR A 188 14.25 -12.59 -18.51
N SER A 189 13.30 -13.26 -17.85
CA SER A 189 11.93 -13.41 -18.38
C SER A 189 11.24 -12.05 -18.52
N MET A 190 11.40 -11.14 -17.54
CA MET A 190 10.86 -9.78 -17.64
C MET A 190 11.42 -9.04 -18.86
N ARG A 191 12.74 -9.05 -19.03
CA ARG A 191 13.43 -8.35 -20.14
C ARG A 191 12.98 -8.85 -21.52
N GLN A 192 12.71 -10.15 -21.66
CA GLN A 192 12.26 -10.75 -22.93
C GLN A 192 10.79 -10.46 -23.27
N HIS A 193 9.98 -9.98 -22.30
CA HIS A 193 8.57 -9.70 -22.50
C HIS A 193 8.22 -8.21 -22.58
N THR A 194 9.19 -7.30 -22.55
CA THR A 194 8.97 -5.84 -22.52
C THR A 194 8.39 -5.26 -23.79
N MET A 195 8.71 -5.85 -24.95
CA MET A 195 8.28 -5.33 -26.24
C MET A 195 6.78 -5.53 -26.47
N LEU A 196 6.10 -4.48 -26.94
CA LEU A 196 4.69 -4.54 -27.34
C LEU A 196 4.55 -5.11 -28.75
N HIS A 197 3.41 -5.70 -29.05
CA HIS A 197 3.05 -6.07 -30.41
C HIS A 197 2.99 -4.82 -31.30
N ASP A 198 3.52 -4.85 -32.50
CA ASP A 198 3.64 -3.66 -33.37
C ASP A 198 2.30 -2.96 -33.62
N GLN A 199 1.21 -3.72 -33.81
CA GLN A 199 -0.13 -3.13 -33.98
C GLN A 199 -0.63 -2.31 -32.78
N ILE A 200 -0.04 -2.43 -31.59
CA ILE A 200 -0.38 -1.58 -30.44
C ILE A 200 -0.06 -0.10 -30.75
N ASN A 201 0.89 0.18 -31.62
CA ASN A 201 1.14 1.54 -32.13
C ASN A 201 -0.12 2.18 -32.72
N THR A 202 -0.96 1.39 -33.41
CA THR A 202 -2.22 1.86 -33.95
C THR A 202 -3.24 2.19 -32.86
N VAL A 203 -3.26 1.42 -31.78
CA VAL A 203 -4.11 1.71 -30.61
C VAL A 203 -3.72 3.05 -29.99
N PHE A 204 -2.42 3.33 -29.80
CA PHE A 204 -1.94 4.63 -29.31
C PHE A 204 -2.39 5.78 -30.24
N ARG A 205 -2.30 5.60 -31.56
CA ARG A 205 -2.71 6.62 -32.56
C ARG A 205 -4.21 6.89 -32.57
N GLY A 206 -5.01 6.02 -31.98
CA GLY A 206 -6.46 6.21 -31.79
C GLY A 206 -6.82 7.18 -30.68
N PHE A 207 -5.90 7.48 -29.78
CA PHE A 207 -6.12 8.47 -28.74
C PHE A 207 -5.80 9.89 -29.23
N ARG A 208 -6.40 10.89 -28.59
CA ARG A 208 -5.96 12.29 -28.76
C ARG A 208 -4.59 12.47 -28.15
N ARG A 209 -3.79 13.37 -28.68
CA ARG A 209 -2.45 13.65 -28.15
C ARG A 209 -2.46 14.22 -26.74
N ASP A 210 -3.51 14.97 -26.38
CA ASP A 210 -3.74 15.54 -25.06
C ASP A 210 -4.48 14.58 -24.10
N ALA A 211 -4.64 13.30 -24.48
CA ALA A 211 -5.27 12.31 -23.62
C ALA A 211 -4.44 12.08 -22.37
N HIS A 212 -5.10 12.04 -21.20
CA HIS A 212 -4.42 11.76 -19.94
C HIS A 212 -3.72 10.39 -20.00
N PRO A 213 -2.44 10.25 -19.53
CA PRO A 213 -1.71 8.98 -19.60
C PRO A 213 -2.45 7.81 -18.96
N MET A 214 -3.19 8.04 -17.88
CA MET A 214 -4.01 7.00 -17.25
C MET A 214 -5.12 6.49 -18.17
N ALA A 215 -5.77 7.37 -18.95
CA ALA A 215 -6.78 6.94 -19.93
C ALA A 215 -6.16 6.06 -21.02
N VAL A 216 -4.97 6.42 -21.50
CA VAL A 216 -4.20 5.63 -22.46
C VAL A 216 -3.84 4.27 -21.86
N MET A 217 -3.32 4.23 -20.63
CA MET A 217 -2.98 2.98 -19.94
C MET A 217 -4.18 2.06 -19.76
N VAL A 218 -5.35 2.58 -19.34
CA VAL A 218 -6.60 1.80 -19.24
C VAL A 218 -6.93 1.13 -20.57
N GLY A 219 -6.91 1.91 -21.65
CA GLY A 219 -7.24 1.39 -22.98
C GLY A 219 -6.23 0.37 -23.50
N VAL A 220 -4.94 0.68 -23.42
CA VAL A 220 -3.87 -0.17 -23.99
C VAL A 220 -3.68 -1.45 -23.19
N VAL A 221 -3.68 -1.39 -21.85
CA VAL A 221 -3.57 -2.60 -21.02
C VAL A 221 -4.77 -3.53 -21.25
N GLY A 222 -5.98 -2.99 -21.33
CA GLY A 222 -7.17 -3.79 -21.67
C GLY A 222 -7.08 -4.40 -23.07
N ALA A 223 -6.55 -3.67 -24.05
CA ALA A 223 -6.36 -4.13 -25.42
C ALA A 223 -5.39 -5.33 -25.53
N LEU A 224 -4.43 -5.49 -24.57
CA LEU A 224 -3.53 -6.64 -24.55
C LEU A 224 -4.29 -7.98 -24.56
N SER A 225 -5.51 -8.01 -24.02
CA SER A 225 -6.39 -9.19 -24.09
C SER A 225 -6.64 -9.68 -25.51
N ALA A 226 -6.61 -8.79 -26.50
CA ALA A 226 -6.81 -9.11 -27.91
C ALA A 226 -5.53 -9.55 -28.65
N PHE A 227 -4.36 -9.48 -27.99
CA PHE A 227 -3.08 -9.79 -28.61
C PHE A 227 -2.42 -11.07 -28.05
N TYR A 228 -2.81 -11.54 -26.86
CA TYR A 228 -2.15 -12.64 -26.15
C TYR A 228 -3.13 -13.77 -25.81
N HIS A 229 -3.82 -14.29 -26.85
CA HIS A 229 -4.82 -15.37 -26.73
C HIS A 229 -4.23 -16.70 -26.21
N ASP A 230 -2.94 -16.89 -26.35
CA ASP A 230 -2.19 -18.08 -25.95
C ASP A 230 -1.97 -18.23 -24.45
N SER A 231 -2.40 -17.26 -23.63
CA SER A 231 -2.22 -17.28 -22.17
C SER A 231 -3.43 -16.77 -21.40
N LEU A 232 -4.64 -16.92 -21.95
CA LEU A 232 -5.86 -16.40 -21.32
C LEU A 232 -6.66 -17.43 -20.51
N ASP A 233 -6.30 -18.73 -20.53
CA ASP A 233 -6.98 -19.71 -19.66
C ASP A 233 -6.50 -19.54 -18.21
N ILE A 234 -7.33 -18.86 -17.42
CA ILE A 234 -7.03 -18.58 -16.01
C ILE A 234 -6.98 -19.84 -15.12
N ARG A 235 -7.46 -20.99 -15.60
CA ARG A 235 -7.41 -22.28 -14.88
C ARG A 235 -6.04 -22.93 -15.03
N ASP A 236 -5.32 -22.62 -16.11
CA ASP A 236 -3.96 -23.13 -16.32
C ASP A 236 -2.94 -22.26 -15.57
N PRO A 237 -2.20 -22.82 -14.58
CA PRO A 237 -1.17 -22.09 -13.84
C PRO A 237 -0.09 -21.49 -14.74
N HIS A 238 0.29 -22.17 -15.82
CA HIS A 238 1.29 -21.69 -16.76
C HIS A 238 0.78 -20.46 -17.54
N HIS A 239 -0.47 -20.47 -17.98
CA HIS A 239 -1.07 -19.30 -18.63
C HIS A 239 -1.15 -18.10 -17.68
N ARG A 240 -1.45 -18.33 -16.38
CA ARG A 240 -1.42 -17.27 -15.38
C ARG A 240 -0.03 -16.69 -15.20
N GLU A 241 0.99 -17.55 -15.13
CA GLU A 241 2.39 -17.11 -15.00
C GLU A 241 2.86 -16.30 -16.21
N VAL A 242 2.64 -16.81 -17.44
CA VAL A 242 2.99 -16.11 -18.67
C VAL A 242 2.27 -14.77 -18.77
N SER A 243 0.98 -14.70 -18.42
CA SER A 243 0.24 -13.44 -18.39
C SER A 243 0.78 -12.48 -17.34
N ALA A 244 1.18 -12.96 -16.17
CA ALA A 244 1.82 -12.16 -15.13
C ALA A 244 3.12 -11.52 -15.65
N PHE A 245 4.01 -12.31 -16.27
CA PHE A 245 5.23 -11.81 -16.91
C PHE A 245 4.92 -10.74 -17.97
N ARG A 246 3.97 -11.02 -18.85
CA ARG A 246 3.57 -10.08 -19.91
C ARG A 246 3.05 -8.76 -19.37
N ILE A 247 2.23 -8.78 -18.34
CA ILE A 247 1.69 -7.57 -17.73
C ILE A 247 2.81 -6.78 -17.06
N LEU A 248 3.58 -7.41 -16.17
CA LEU A 248 4.66 -6.77 -15.44
C LEU A 248 5.71 -6.16 -16.39
N ALA A 249 6.08 -6.86 -17.44
CA ALA A 249 7.09 -6.40 -18.39
C ALA A 249 6.60 -5.31 -19.35
N LYS A 250 5.30 -5.30 -19.73
CA LYS A 250 4.78 -4.39 -20.75
C LYS A 250 4.22 -3.08 -20.19
N VAL A 251 3.77 -3.06 -18.94
CA VAL A 251 3.21 -1.84 -18.32
C VAL A 251 4.23 -0.69 -18.31
N PRO A 252 5.53 -0.89 -18.02
CA PRO A 252 6.54 0.18 -18.16
C PRO A 252 6.62 0.76 -19.57
N THR A 253 6.60 -0.10 -20.59
CA THR A 253 6.62 0.33 -22.00
C THR A 253 5.38 1.14 -22.33
N ILE A 254 4.20 0.68 -21.88
CA ILE A 254 2.92 1.40 -22.10
C ILE A 254 2.95 2.77 -21.42
N ALA A 255 3.44 2.86 -20.18
CA ALA A 255 3.53 4.12 -19.44
C ALA A 255 4.50 5.10 -20.13
N ALA A 256 5.71 4.65 -20.50
CA ALA A 256 6.70 5.47 -21.19
C ALA A 256 6.19 5.92 -22.58
N TRP A 257 5.55 5.05 -23.32
CA TRP A 257 4.98 5.40 -24.63
C TRP A 257 3.78 6.35 -24.50
N SER A 258 3.00 6.27 -23.44
CA SER A 258 1.94 7.25 -23.15
C SER A 258 2.52 8.64 -23.01
N PHE A 259 3.63 8.79 -22.30
CA PHE A 259 4.37 10.06 -22.19
C PHE A 259 4.92 10.53 -23.55
N LYS A 260 5.62 9.62 -24.27
CA LYS A 260 6.16 9.94 -25.62
C LYS A 260 5.08 10.38 -26.59
N TYR A 261 3.93 9.72 -26.56
CA TYR A 261 2.80 10.07 -27.39
C TYR A 261 2.27 11.47 -27.09
N ASN A 262 2.08 11.80 -25.79
CA ASN A 262 1.64 13.14 -25.37
C ASN A 262 2.59 14.25 -25.80
N THR A 263 3.88 14.03 -25.66
CA THR A 263 4.91 15.02 -26.00
C THR A 263 5.20 15.10 -27.49
N GLY A 264 4.64 14.18 -28.31
CA GLY A 264 4.89 14.14 -29.74
C GLY A 264 6.27 13.63 -30.14
N GLN A 265 6.96 12.97 -29.20
CA GLN A 265 8.26 12.35 -29.44
C GLN A 265 8.13 10.94 -30.00
N PRO A 266 9.16 10.43 -30.73
CA PRO A 266 9.17 9.06 -31.19
C PRO A 266 9.21 8.08 -30.02
N PHE A 267 8.56 6.93 -30.18
CA PHE A 267 8.65 5.85 -29.21
C PHE A 267 10.08 5.31 -29.13
N MET A 268 10.58 5.17 -27.91
CA MET A 268 11.82 4.46 -27.63
C MET A 268 11.48 3.02 -27.26
N TYR A 269 12.15 2.08 -27.94
CA TYR A 269 11.94 0.65 -27.71
C TYR A 269 12.77 0.16 -26.52
N PRO A 270 12.27 -0.85 -25.77
CA PRO A 270 13.00 -1.39 -24.62
C PRO A 270 14.35 -1.99 -25.03
N GLN A 271 15.31 -1.95 -24.12
CA GLN A 271 16.67 -2.46 -24.28
C GLN A 271 16.90 -3.62 -23.30
N ASN A 272 17.17 -4.84 -23.79
CA ASN A 272 17.28 -6.02 -22.94
C ASN A 272 18.51 -6.01 -22.01
N GLN A 273 19.51 -5.18 -22.28
CA GLN A 273 20.68 -5.01 -21.40
C GLN A 273 20.42 -4.14 -20.16
N LEU A 274 19.37 -3.35 -20.16
CA LEU A 274 19.02 -2.47 -19.04
C LEU A 274 18.18 -3.22 -18.00
N GLY A 275 18.34 -2.84 -16.73
CA GLY A 275 17.44 -3.26 -15.66
C GLY A 275 16.03 -2.69 -15.82
N TYR A 276 15.09 -3.19 -15.05
CA TYR A 276 13.66 -2.87 -15.20
C TYR A 276 13.38 -1.35 -15.11
N VAL A 277 13.89 -0.69 -14.08
CA VAL A 277 13.68 0.76 -13.86
C VAL A 277 14.52 1.59 -14.83
N GLU A 278 15.76 1.19 -15.08
CA GLU A 278 16.64 1.82 -16.06
C GLU A 278 16.02 1.80 -17.46
N ASN A 279 15.44 0.67 -17.84
CA ASN A 279 14.75 0.52 -19.13
C ASN A 279 13.52 1.40 -19.25
N PHE A 280 12.74 1.53 -18.17
CA PHE A 280 11.63 2.48 -18.14
C PHE A 280 12.11 3.92 -18.31
N MET A 281 13.15 4.36 -17.57
CA MET A 281 13.72 5.69 -17.70
C MET A 281 14.27 5.94 -19.10
N TYR A 282 14.95 4.97 -19.67
CA TYR A 282 15.42 5.00 -21.05
C TYR A 282 14.25 5.23 -22.02
N MET A 283 13.20 4.41 -21.97
CA MET A 283 12.05 4.55 -22.85
C MET A 283 11.31 5.89 -22.69
N MET A 284 11.31 6.44 -21.48
CA MET A 284 10.65 7.69 -21.18
C MET A 284 11.45 8.90 -21.63
N PHE A 285 12.76 8.93 -21.37
CA PHE A 285 13.58 10.15 -21.53
C PHE A 285 14.52 10.14 -22.73
N ALA A 286 14.97 8.97 -23.18
CA ALA A 286 15.86 8.90 -24.33
C ALA A 286 15.21 9.44 -25.62
N THR A 287 16.07 9.92 -26.52
CA THR A 287 15.69 10.31 -27.89
C THR A 287 16.60 9.57 -28.88
N PRO A 288 16.20 9.39 -30.16
CA PRO A 288 17.06 8.76 -31.15
C PRO A 288 18.31 9.59 -31.51
N CYS A 289 18.36 10.85 -31.08
CA CYS A 289 19.36 11.80 -31.52
C CYS A 289 20.68 11.71 -30.71
N GLU A 290 20.59 11.18 -29.48
CA GLU A 290 21.75 11.15 -28.56
C GLU A 290 21.67 9.97 -27.59
N PRO A 291 22.82 9.50 -27.08
CA PRO A 291 22.86 8.47 -26.04
C PRO A 291 22.19 8.96 -24.73
N TYR A 292 21.46 8.06 -24.07
CA TYR A 292 20.87 8.29 -22.75
C TYR A 292 21.40 7.25 -21.78
N ASN A 293 22.00 7.70 -20.69
CA ASN A 293 22.48 6.83 -19.62
C ASN A 293 21.71 7.18 -18.33
N PRO A 294 20.87 6.29 -17.79
CA PRO A 294 20.16 6.51 -16.55
C PRO A 294 21.13 6.82 -15.39
N ASN A 295 20.87 7.91 -14.65
CA ASN A 295 21.65 8.22 -13.45
C ASN A 295 21.36 7.20 -12.35
N PRO A 296 22.40 6.55 -11.72
CA PRO A 296 22.20 5.53 -10.73
C PRO A 296 21.44 5.98 -9.48
N VAL A 297 21.65 7.21 -9.01
CA VAL A 297 20.93 7.79 -7.85
C VAL A 297 19.44 7.94 -8.17
N LEU A 298 19.13 8.51 -9.34
CA LEU A 298 17.75 8.69 -9.80
C LEU A 298 17.06 7.35 -10.06
N THR A 299 17.78 6.39 -10.63
CA THR A 299 17.30 5.01 -10.83
C THR A 299 16.96 4.36 -9.48
N ARG A 300 17.84 4.49 -8.49
CA ARG A 300 17.61 3.94 -7.15
C ARG A 300 16.42 4.62 -6.45
N ALA A 301 16.28 5.93 -6.60
CA ALA A 301 15.13 6.66 -6.06
C ALA A 301 13.81 6.17 -6.66
N LEU A 302 13.75 5.98 -7.98
CA LEU A 302 12.57 5.45 -8.65
C LEU A 302 12.27 4.00 -8.26
N GLN A 303 13.31 3.15 -8.08
CA GLN A 303 13.14 1.80 -7.53
C GLN A 303 12.49 1.83 -6.15
N ARG A 304 12.94 2.69 -5.24
CA ARG A 304 12.35 2.84 -3.90
C ARG A 304 10.89 3.27 -3.98
N ILE A 305 10.56 4.27 -4.83
CA ILE A 305 9.16 4.65 -5.09
C ILE A 305 8.34 3.43 -5.51
N MET A 306 8.83 2.65 -6.46
CA MET A 306 8.11 1.50 -6.97
C MET A 306 7.91 0.41 -5.91
N ILE A 307 8.93 0.12 -5.09
CA ILE A 307 8.84 -0.84 -3.98
C ILE A 307 7.77 -0.40 -2.98
N LEU A 308 7.81 0.87 -2.55
CA LEU A 308 6.90 1.42 -1.55
C LEU A 308 5.45 1.50 -2.01
N HIS A 309 5.20 1.46 -3.33
CA HIS A 309 3.87 1.52 -3.93
C HIS A 309 3.40 0.18 -4.52
N ALA A 310 4.23 -0.88 -4.47
CA ALA A 310 3.97 -2.15 -5.15
C ALA A 310 2.66 -2.82 -4.71
N ASP A 311 2.33 -2.80 -3.41
CA ASP A 311 1.03 -3.25 -2.89
C ASP A 311 0.61 -2.44 -1.65
N HIS A 312 -0.67 -2.46 -1.31
CA HIS A 312 -1.19 -1.84 -0.09
C HIS A 312 -2.53 -2.45 0.31
N GLU A 313 -2.54 -3.77 0.53
CA GLU A 313 -3.72 -4.54 0.97
C GLU A 313 -4.95 -4.35 0.06
N GLN A 314 -6.17 -4.37 0.62
CA GLN A 314 -7.43 -4.23 -0.11
C GLN A 314 -7.83 -2.76 -0.31
N ASN A 315 -6.95 -1.95 -0.91
CA ASN A 315 -7.32 -0.61 -1.39
C ASN A 315 -8.34 -0.69 -2.55
N ALA A 316 -8.92 0.45 -2.93
CA ALA A 316 -10.00 0.49 -3.94
C ALA A 316 -9.62 -0.18 -5.26
N SER A 317 -8.41 0.05 -5.79
CA SER A 317 -7.99 -0.55 -7.06
C SER A 317 -7.69 -2.05 -6.95
N THR A 318 -7.08 -2.50 -5.85
CA THR A 318 -6.86 -3.93 -5.58
C THR A 318 -8.19 -4.68 -5.43
N SER A 319 -9.14 -4.12 -4.67
CA SER A 319 -10.49 -4.68 -4.55
C SER A 319 -11.22 -4.71 -5.89
N THR A 320 -11.02 -3.71 -6.75
CA THR A 320 -11.57 -3.68 -8.12
C THR A 320 -10.98 -4.80 -8.98
N VAL A 321 -9.67 -5.02 -8.94
CA VAL A 321 -9.01 -6.14 -9.65
C VAL A 321 -9.57 -7.48 -9.20
N ARG A 322 -9.68 -7.70 -7.88
CA ARG A 322 -10.24 -8.94 -7.33
C ARG A 322 -11.72 -9.10 -7.69
N LEU A 323 -12.52 -8.03 -7.61
CA LEU A 323 -13.94 -8.08 -7.99
C LEU A 323 -14.13 -8.41 -9.47
N ALA A 324 -13.39 -7.75 -10.35
CA ALA A 324 -13.42 -8.04 -11.80
C ALA A 324 -12.98 -9.49 -12.08
N GLY A 325 -11.88 -9.92 -11.48
CA GLY A 325 -11.34 -11.27 -11.64
C GLY A 325 -12.25 -12.37 -11.07
N SER A 326 -13.07 -12.05 -10.07
CA SER A 326 -14.00 -13.02 -9.47
C SER A 326 -15.03 -13.58 -10.47
N SER A 327 -15.28 -12.88 -11.56
CA SER A 327 -16.12 -13.34 -12.66
C SER A 327 -15.42 -14.30 -13.64
N GLY A 328 -14.13 -14.58 -13.44
CA GLY A 328 -13.31 -15.35 -14.36
C GLY A 328 -12.71 -14.52 -15.51
N ALA A 329 -12.70 -13.18 -15.38
CA ALA A 329 -12.10 -12.30 -16.36
C ALA A 329 -10.57 -12.48 -16.42
N ASN A 330 -9.99 -12.35 -17.63
CA ASN A 330 -8.56 -12.47 -17.85
C ASN A 330 -7.78 -11.36 -17.13
N PRO A 331 -6.49 -11.56 -16.80
CA PRO A 331 -5.74 -10.64 -15.98
C PRO A 331 -5.55 -9.26 -16.63
N PHE A 332 -5.40 -9.16 -17.95
CA PHE A 332 -5.25 -7.86 -18.63
C PHE A 332 -6.48 -6.96 -18.42
N ALA A 333 -7.68 -7.53 -18.53
CA ALA A 333 -8.93 -6.81 -18.28
C ALA A 333 -9.05 -6.41 -16.81
N CYS A 334 -8.67 -7.30 -15.88
CA CYS A 334 -8.71 -7.02 -14.44
C CYS A 334 -7.75 -5.90 -14.05
N ILE A 335 -6.51 -5.93 -14.56
CA ILE A 335 -5.53 -4.88 -14.30
C ILE A 335 -5.96 -3.54 -14.92
N SER A 336 -6.53 -3.55 -16.13
CA SER A 336 -7.13 -2.35 -16.71
C SER A 336 -8.21 -1.73 -15.82
N ALA A 337 -9.09 -2.55 -15.22
CA ALA A 337 -10.08 -2.09 -14.25
C ALA A 337 -9.42 -1.51 -12.97
N GLY A 338 -8.33 -2.12 -12.49
CA GLY A 338 -7.52 -1.60 -11.39
C GLY A 338 -6.92 -0.22 -11.70
N ILE A 339 -6.36 -0.05 -12.90
CA ILE A 339 -5.82 1.23 -13.39
C ILE A 339 -6.93 2.29 -13.42
N ALA A 340 -8.10 1.95 -13.92
CA ALA A 340 -9.26 2.85 -13.97
C ALA A 340 -9.70 3.30 -12.56
N SER A 341 -9.75 2.37 -11.61
CA SER A 341 -10.06 2.69 -10.20
C SER A 341 -8.98 3.57 -9.56
N LEU A 342 -7.70 3.30 -9.84
CA LEU A 342 -6.60 4.09 -9.29
C LEU A 342 -6.63 5.54 -9.79
N TRP A 343 -7.08 5.78 -11.00
CA TRP A 343 -7.18 7.12 -11.59
C TRP A 343 -8.19 8.05 -10.88
N GLY A 344 -9.08 7.50 -10.08
CA GLY A 344 -10.04 8.30 -9.32
C GLY A 344 -9.36 9.27 -8.33
N PRO A 345 -9.83 10.53 -8.21
CA PRO A 345 -9.21 11.56 -7.37
C PRO A 345 -9.21 11.21 -5.88
N ALA A 346 -10.08 10.31 -5.45
CA ALA A 346 -10.13 9.83 -4.06
C ALA A 346 -9.12 8.69 -3.77
N HIS A 347 -8.33 8.25 -4.76
CA HIS A 347 -7.40 7.11 -4.62
C HIS A 347 -5.98 7.47 -5.04
N GLY A 348 -5.65 7.55 -6.33
CA GLY A 348 -4.27 7.70 -6.82
C GLY A 348 -3.77 9.14 -7.01
N GLY A 349 -4.62 10.15 -6.80
CA GLY A 349 -4.27 11.55 -7.07
C GLY A 349 -3.59 12.31 -5.92
N ALA A 350 -3.21 11.64 -4.82
CA ALA A 350 -2.71 12.34 -3.63
C ALA A 350 -1.35 13.02 -3.84
N ASN A 351 -0.43 12.40 -4.57
CA ASN A 351 0.88 12.98 -4.87
C ASN A 351 0.80 14.14 -5.89
N GLU A 352 -0.11 14.05 -6.87
CA GLU A 352 -0.41 15.18 -7.78
C GLU A 352 -0.98 16.37 -6.99
N ALA A 353 -1.93 16.10 -6.10
CA ALA A 353 -2.53 17.14 -5.25
C ALA A 353 -1.52 17.77 -4.27
N ALA A 354 -0.57 16.98 -3.75
CA ALA A 354 0.49 17.51 -2.88
C ALA A 354 1.40 18.48 -3.65
N LEU A 355 1.81 18.14 -4.87
CA LEU A 355 2.61 19.01 -5.69
C LEU A 355 1.86 20.30 -6.10
N ALA A 356 0.60 20.16 -6.54
CA ALA A 356 -0.25 21.30 -6.89
C ALA A 356 -0.41 22.28 -5.70
N MET A 357 -0.55 21.74 -4.48
CA MET A 357 -0.57 22.56 -3.26
C MET A 357 0.74 23.31 -3.05
N LEU A 358 1.90 22.68 -3.25
CA LEU A 358 3.20 23.35 -3.13
C LEU A 358 3.34 24.49 -4.18
N GLU A 359 2.88 24.25 -5.40
CA GLU A 359 2.84 25.24 -6.48
C GLU A 359 1.86 26.40 -6.16
N GLU A 360 0.69 26.12 -5.54
CA GLU A 360 -0.27 27.12 -5.07
C GLU A 360 0.33 28.01 -3.96
N ILE A 361 1.06 27.41 -3.02
CA ILE A 361 1.79 28.15 -1.98
C ILE A 361 2.80 29.10 -2.65
N GLY A 362 3.59 28.64 -3.59
CA GLY A 362 4.43 29.38 -4.50
C GLY A 362 5.63 30.12 -3.88
N ASP A 363 5.57 30.50 -2.59
CA ASP A 363 6.65 31.17 -1.86
C ASP A 363 6.65 30.84 -0.37
N VAL A 364 7.86 30.70 0.21
CA VAL A 364 8.05 30.34 1.63
C VAL A 364 7.35 31.29 2.59
N SER A 365 7.28 32.58 2.25
CA SER A 365 6.61 33.60 3.08
C SER A 365 5.10 33.38 3.21
N ARG A 366 4.49 32.67 2.27
CA ARG A 366 3.04 32.39 2.27
C ARG A 366 2.65 31.17 3.09
N ILE A 367 3.58 30.31 3.48
CA ILE A 367 3.33 29.07 4.19
C ILE A 367 2.47 29.30 5.44
N GLY A 368 2.78 30.33 6.25
CA GLY A 368 2.02 30.65 7.46
C GLY A 368 0.53 30.87 7.17
N ALA A 369 0.19 31.62 6.13
CA ALA A 369 -1.21 31.85 5.75
C ALA A 369 -1.94 30.55 5.33
N PHE A 370 -1.26 29.67 4.60
CA PHE A 370 -1.84 28.38 4.20
C PHE A 370 -1.99 27.40 5.39
N ILE A 371 -1.09 27.46 6.36
CA ILE A 371 -1.22 26.71 7.61
C ILE A 371 -2.44 27.16 8.41
N GLU A 372 -2.69 28.45 8.55
CA GLU A 372 -3.87 28.97 9.23
C GLU A 372 -5.15 28.56 8.50
N ARG A 373 -5.18 28.59 7.17
CA ARG A 373 -6.29 28.04 6.36
C ARG A 373 -6.51 26.54 6.64
N ALA A 374 -5.44 25.77 6.73
CA ALA A 374 -5.54 24.32 7.03
C ALA A 374 -6.06 24.03 8.45
N LYS A 375 -5.79 24.92 9.40
CA LYS A 375 -6.30 24.85 10.78
C LYS A 375 -7.76 25.26 10.90
N ASP A 376 -8.25 26.12 10.00
CA ASP A 376 -9.64 26.59 9.97
C ASP A 376 -10.56 25.49 9.41
N LYS A 377 -11.51 25.04 10.25
CA LYS A 377 -12.49 24.02 9.86
C LYS A 377 -13.51 24.51 8.83
N SER A 378 -13.70 25.82 8.70
CA SER A 378 -14.63 26.45 7.76
C SER A 378 -14.01 26.63 6.36
N ASP A 379 -12.67 26.63 6.24
CA ASP A 379 -11.97 26.67 4.95
C ASP A 379 -12.00 25.25 4.30
N SER A 380 -12.18 25.22 2.99
CA SER A 380 -12.11 23.99 2.20
C SER A 380 -10.67 23.51 1.95
N PHE A 381 -9.67 24.36 2.18
CA PHE A 381 -8.27 24.03 1.99
C PHE A 381 -7.81 22.92 2.95
N ARG A 382 -7.04 21.99 2.43
CA ARG A 382 -6.39 20.91 3.20
C ARG A 382 -4.95 20.78 2.78
N LEU A 383 -4.06 20.49 3.74
CA LEU A 383 -2.68 20.11 3.43
C LEU A 383 -2.67 18.73 2.81
N MET A 384 -2.40 18.68 1.51
CA MET A 384 -2.29 17.44 0.75
C MET A 384 -0.92 16.79 0.99
N GLY A 385 -0.90 15.46 1.10
CA GLY A 385 0.33 14.73 1.46
C GLY A 385 0.65 14.71 2.95
N PHE A 386 -0.30 15.13 3.81
CA PHE A 386 -0.17 15.11 5.28
C PHE A 386 -1.25 14.26 5.93
N GLY A 387 -0.84 13.44 6.92
CA GLY A 387 -1.70 12.43 7.52
C GLY A 387 -1.96 11.26 6.56
N HIS A 388 -2.65 10.23 7.02
CA HIS A 388 -2.99 9.07 6.21
C HIS A 388 -4.31 8.46 6.67
N ARG A 389 -5.11 7.91 5.73
CA ARG A 389 -6.40 7.30 6.05
C ARG A 389 -6.25 6.05 6.91
N VAL A 390 -5.19 5.27 6.68
CA VAL A 390 -4.92 4.00 7.37
C VAL A 390 -3.97 4.21 8.55
N TYR A 391 -2.83 4.87 8.34
CA TYR A 391 -1.85 5.09 9.39
C TYR A 391 -2.29 6.23 10.32
N LYS A 392 -2.53 5.88 11.59
CA LYS A 392 -2.81 6.86 12.66
C LYS A 392 -1.54 7.40 13.32
N ASN A 393 -0.37 6.87 12.95
CA ASN A 393 0.97 7.35 13.27
C ASN A 393 1.70 7.71 11.98
N MET A 394 3.04 7.76 12.02
CA MET A 394 3.83 7.97 10.80
C MET A 394 3.62 6.81 9.82
N ASP A 395 3.48 7.16 8.55
CA ASP A 395 3.54 6.21 7.45
C ASP A 395 4.95 5.59 7.40
N PRO A 396 5.12 4.26 7.50
CA PRO A 396 6.46 3.63 7.52
C PRO A 396 7.26 3.87 6.23
N ARG A 397 6.57 4.21 5.14
CA ARG A 397 7.18 4.53 3.85
C ARG A 397 7.77 5.94 3.81
N ALA A 398 7.23 6.86 4.62
CA ALA A 398 7.60 8.27 4.59
C ALA A 398 9.05 8.52 4.97
N ALA A 399 9.60 7.79 5.94
CA ALA A 399 11.00 7.95 6.35
C ALA A 399 11.97 7.60 5.21
N VAL A 400 11.75 6.47 4.53
CA VAL A 400 12.56 6.05 3.36
C VAL A 400 12.44 7.07 2.22
N MET A 401 11.23 7.57 1.97
CA MET A 401 11.02 8.54 0.89
C MET A 401 11.61 9.90 1.21
N ARG A 402 11.60 10.34 2.47
CA ARG A 402 12.26 11.58 2.90
C ARG A 402 13.76 11.52 2.62
N ASP A 403 14.41 10.46 3.06
CA ASP A 403 15.86 10.29 2.88
C ASP A 403 16.20 10.20 1.38
N THR A 404 15.39 9.47 0.61
CA THR A 404 15.50 9.39 -0.86
C THR A 404 15.29 10.77 -1.52
N CYS A 405 14.35 11.57 -1.04
CA CYS A 405 14.11 12.93 -1.54
C CYS A 405 15.35 13.81 -1.35
N HIS A 406 15.97 13.77 -0.17
CA HIS A 406 17.19 14.53 0.09
C HIS A 406 18.35 14.07 -0.82
N GLU A 407 18.57 12.74 -0.96
CA GLU A 407 19.58 12.18 -1.86
C GLU A 407 19.42 12.70 -3.31
N VAL A 408 18.18 12.73 -3.82
CA VAL A 408 17.88 13.19 -5.19
C VAL A 408 18.10 14.69 -5.35
N LEU A 409 17.66 15.49 -4.37
CA LEU A 409 17.84 16.95 -4.43
C LEU A 409 19.31 17.36 -4.35
N ASP A 410 20.10 16.64 -3.55
CA ASP A 410 21.55 16.85 -3.44
C ASP A 410 22.25 16.45 -4.75
N GLU A 411 21.94 15.30 -5.33
CA GLU A 411 22.50 14.82 -6.61
C GLU A 411 22.24 15.80 -7.76
N LEU A 412 21.05 16.37 -7.81
CA LEU A 412 20.64 17.30 -8.87
C LEU A 412 21.00 18.76 -8.59
N GLY A 413 21.55 19.09 -7.41
CA GLY A 413 21.84 20.46 -7.01
C GLY A 413 20.59 21.35 -6.86
N LEU A 414 19.44 20.78 -6.51
CA LEU A 414 18.13 21.43 -6.45
C LEU A 414 17.76 21.96 -5.05
N ASN A 415 18.69 21.97 -4.12
CA ASN A 415 18.43 22.42 -2.75
C ASN A 415 17.96 23.88 -2.65
N ASP A 416 18.30 24.70 -3.63
CA ASP A 416 17.93 26.11 -3.71
C ASP A 416 16.69 26.39 -4.55
N ASP A 417 16.09 25.36 -5.16
CA ASP A 417 14.84 25.51 -5.92
C ASP A 417 13.70 25.99 -5.01
N PRO A 418 12.91 27.01 -5.43
CA PRO A 418 11.84 27.58 -4.61
C PRO A 418 10.81 26.56 -4.14
N LEU A 419 10.40 25.64 -5.01
CA LEU A 419 9.40 24.61 -4.67
C LEU A 419 9.89 23.68 -3.57
N PHE A 420 11.15 23.25 -3.68
CA PHE A 420 11.75 22.34 -2.69
C PHE A 420 12.06 23.03 -1.37
N LYS A 421 12.37 24.35 -1.39
CA LYS A 421 12.45 25.15 -0.17
C LYS A 421 11.11 25.23 0.57
N ILE A 422 10.00 25.40 -0.17
CA ILE A 422 8.65 25.37 0.41
C ILE A 422 8.38 24.03 1.04
N ALA A 423 8.67 22.93 0.34
CA ALA A 423 8.44 21.57 0.83
C ALA A 423 9.22 21.29 2.12
N ARG A 424 10.53 21.61 2.16
CA ARG A 424 11.36 21.44 3.37
C ARG A 424 10.85 22.28 4.56
N LYS A 425 10.45 23.53 4.29
CA LYS A 425 9.93 24.39 5.36
C LYS A 425 8.59 23.89 5.89
N LEU A 426 7.72 23.41 5.00
CA LEU A 426 6.43 22.84 5.38
C LEU A 426 6.59 21.54 6.16
N GLU A 427 7.53 20.67 5.76
CA GLU A 427 7.92 19.48 6.50
C GLU A 427 8.36 19.84 7.93
N GLN A 428 9.30 20.76 8.06
CA GLN A 428 9.80 21.21 9.37
C GLN A 428 8.66 21.67 10.27
N ILE A 429 7.77 22.52 9.75
CA ILE A 429 6.63 23.04 10.52
C ILE A 429 5.70 21.90 10.95
N ALA A 430 5.38 20.97 10.05
CA ALA A 430 4.48 19.85 10.38
C ALA A 430 5.06 18.89 11.43
N LEU A 431 6.37 18.81 11.56
CA LEU A 431 7.04 18.01 12.58
C LEU A 431 7.16 18.71 13.94
N GLU A 432 7.08 20.04 13.98
CA GLU A 432 7.31 20.87 15.16
C GLU A 432 6.03 21.54 15.71
N ASP A 433 5.08 21.89 14.86
CA ASP A 433 3.85 22.63 15.24
C ASP A 433 2.90 21.73 16.05
N GLU A 434 2.47 22.21 17.21
CA GLU A 434 1.63 21.48 18.17
C GLU A 434 0.32 20.95 17.57
N TYR A 435 -0.30 21.70 16.64
CA TYR A 435 -1.55 21.29 16.00
C TYR A 435 -1.36 20.04 15.11
N PHE A 436 -0.27 20.01 14.32
CA PHE A 436 0.02 18.88 13.44
C PHE A 436 0.48 17.67 14.24
N VAL A 437 1.33 17.87 15.24
CA VAL A 437 1.81 16.81 16.14
C VAL A 437 0.65 16.19 16.93
N ALA A 438 -0.24 17.03 17.53
CA ALA A 438 -1.38 16.54 18.29
C ALA A 438 -2.38 15.76 17.43
N LYS A 439 -2.55 16.15 16.16
CA LYS A 439 -3.43 15.47 15.19
C LYS A 439 -2.71 14.39 14.37
N LYS A 440 -1.41 14.20 14.57
CA LYS A 440 -0.58 13.24 13.83
C LYS A 440 -0.63 13.45 12.31
N LEU A 441 -0.66 14.71 11.88
CA LEU A 441 -0.66 15.11 10.47
C LEU A 441 0.77 15.23 9.96
N TYR A 442 1.50 14.14 9.96
CA TYR A 442 2.87 14.08 9.45
C TYR A 442 2.88 13.98 7.93
N PRO A 443 3.96 14.45 7.25
CA PRO A 443 4.16 14.19 5.84
C PRO A 443 4.14 12.69 5.55
N ASN A 444 3.41 12.29 4.54
CA ASN A 444 3.27 10.88 4.15
C ASN A 444 4.09 10.55 2.89
N VAL A 445 3.99 9.32 2.40
CA VAL A 445 4.73 8.86 1.21
C VAL A 445 4.41 9.70 -0.04
N ASP A 446 3.17 10.17 -0.19
CA ASP A 446 2.73 10.92 -1.38
C ASP A 446 3.37 12.32 -1.46
N PHE A 447 3.59 12.97 -0.30
CA PHE A 447 4.30 14.24 -0.23
C PHE A 447 5.71 14.13 -0.81
N TYR A 448 6.50 13.18 -0.32
CA TYR A 448 7.89 13.03 -0.76
C TYR A 448 8.00 12.43 -2.17
N SER A 449 7.17 11.46 -2.53
CA SER A 449 7.21 10.86 -3.86
C SER A 449 6.87 11.86 -4.96
N GLY A 450 5.92 12.76 -4.73
CA GLY A 450 5.61 13.85 -5.65
C GLY A 450 6.82 14.75 -5.91
N ILE A 451 7.54 15.13 -4.86
CA ILE A 451 8.77 15.94 -4.95
C ILE A 451 9.85 15.21 -5.77
N VAL A 452 10.09 13.94 -5.45
CA VAL A 452 11.09 13.11 -6.14
C VAL A 452 10.73 12.96 -7.62
N LEU A 453 9.50 12.62 -7.95
CA LEU A 453 9.05 12.47 -9.35
C LEU A 453 9.23 13.78 -10.14
N ARG A 454 8.90 14.92 -9.52
CA ARG A 454 9.11 16.23 -10.13
C ARG A 454 10.60 16.51 -10.36
N ALA A 455 11.47 16.23 -9.39
CA ALA A 455 12.90 16.39 -9.50
C ALA A 455 13.52 15.51 -10.61
N LEU A 456 12.97 14.29 -10.80
CA LEU A 456 13.36 13.40 -11.90
C LEU A 456 12.91 13.92 -13.29
N GLY A 457 12.16 15.01 -13.38
CA GLY A 457 11.62 15.53 -14.65
C GLY A 457 10.37 14.79 -15.13
N ILE A 458 9.72 13.99 -14.28
CA ILE A 458 8.45 13.34 -14.61
C ILE A 458 7.34 14.38 -14.47
N PRO A 459 6.53 14.65 -15.51
CA PRO A 459 5.46 15.63 -15.44
C PRO A 459 4.32 15.15 -14.54
N THR A 460 3.61 16.08 -13.90
CA THR A 460 2.58 15.80 -12.90
C THR A 460 1.49 14.84 -13.40
N ASN A 461 1.05 14.99 -14.65
CA ASN A 461 0.05 14.10 -15.25
C ASN A 461 0.50 12.63 -15.42
N MET A 462 1.78 12.35 -15.19
CA MET A 462 2.34 10.99 -15.18
C MET A 462 2.41 10.39 -13.77
N PHE A 463 2.18 11.13 -12.70
CA PHE A 463 2.39 10.64 -11.33
C PHE A 463 1.50 9.43 -11.01
N THR A 464 0.20 9.52 -11.31
CA THR A 464 -0.71 8.39 -11.12
C THR A 464 -0.35 7.22 -12.05
N ALA A 465 0.20 7.47 -13.25
CA ALA A 465 0.70 6.42 -14.13
C ALA A 465 1.93 5.70 -13.55
N MET A 466 2.82 6.43 -12.88
CA MET A 466 3.96 5.85 -12.12
C MET A 466 3.46 4.98 -10.97
N PHE A 467 2.43 5.44 -10.27
CA PHE A 467 1.79 4.67 -9.22
C PHE A 467 1.17 3.37 -9.79
N ALA A 468 0.45 3.44 -10.90
CA ALA A 468 -0.12 2.27 -11.57
C ALA A 468 0.95 1.26 -12.00
N LEU A 469 2.07 1.76 -12.56
CA LEU A 469 3.22 0.93 -12.93
C LEU A 469 3.75 0.14 -11.72
N ALA A 470 4.01 0.80 -10.62
CA ALA A 470 4.49 0.18 -9.39
C ALA A 470 3.46 -0.83 -8.82
N ARG A 471 2.19 -0.44 -8.72
CA ARG A 471 1.10 -1.23 -8.16
C ARG A 471 0.73 -2.45 -9.00
N THR A 472 1.13 -2.50 -10.25
CA THR A 472 0.89 -3.65 -11.13
C THR A 472 1.43 -4.94 -10.53
N ALA A 473 2.58 -4.92 -9.83
CA ALA A 473 3.14 -6.09 -9.14
C ALA A 473 2.18 -6.65 -8.08
N GLY A 474 1.63 -5.76 -7.23
CA GLY A 474 0.64 -6.14 -6.23
C GLY A 474 -0.68 -6.62 -6.85
N TRP A 475 -1.20 -5.90 -7.85
CA TRP A 475 -2.44 -6.30 -8.50
C TRP A 475 -2.38 -7.69 -9.14
N VAL A 476 -1.27 -8.01 -9.81
CA VAL A 476 -1.08 -9.33 -10.42
C VAL A 476 -0.99 -10.42 -9.35
N ALA A 477 -0.25 -10.17 -8.26
CA ALA A 477 -0.17 -11.10 -7.12
C ALA A 477 -1.54 -11.31 -6.46
N GLN A 478 -2.29 -10.24 -6.20
CA GLN A 478 -3.64 -10.28 -5.62
C GLN A 478 -4.64 -11.01 -6.53
N TRP A 479 -4.56 -10.79 -7.84
CA TRP A 479 -5.38 -11.50 -8.81
C TRP A 479 -5.06 -13.00 -8.81
N ASN A 480 -3.77 -13.37 -8.86
CA ASN A 480 -3.35 -14.77 -8.89
C ASN A 480 -3.69 -15.51 -7.59
N GLU A 481 -3.50 -14.87 -6.43
CA GLU A 481 -3.92 -15.42 -5.14
C GLU A 481 -5.42 -15.69 -5.13
N MET A 482 -6.25 -14.74 -5.58
CA MET A 482 -7.70 -14.89 -5.64
C MET A 482 -8.14 -16.03 -6.58
N ILE A 483 -7.57 -16.12 -7.79
CA ILE A 483 -7.92 -17.18 -8.75
C ILE A 483 -7.52 -18.57 -8.23
N SER A 484 -6.45 -18.63 -7.43
CA SER A 484 -5.96 -19.88 -6.82
C SER A 484 -6.69 -20.27 -5.54
N ASP A 485 -7.51 -19.38 -4.99
CA ASP A 485 -8.27 -19.63 -3.75
C ASP A 485 -9.48 -20.55 -4.03
N PRO A 486 -9.56 -21.74 -3.44
CA PRO A 486 -10.71 -22.65 -3.60
C PRO A 486 -12.02 -22.08 -3.03
N GLU A 487 -11.95 -21.10 -2.13
CA GLU A 487 -13.14 -20.41 -1.60
C GLU A 487 -13.58 -19.23 -2.48
N ASN A 488 -12.85 -18.92 -3.56
CA ASN A 488 -13.19 -17.83 -4.47
C ASN A 488 -14.60 -18.00 -5.05
N LYS A 489 -15.37 -16.92 -5.04
CA LYS A 489 -16.72 -16.85 -5.60
C LYS A 489 -16.91 -15.53 -6.31
N ILE A 490 -17.77 -15.54 -7.34
CA ILE A 490 -18.15 -14.30 -8.02
C ILE A 490 -18.67 -13.27 -7.01
N GLY A 491 -18.07 -12.09 -7.03
CA GLY A 491 -18.46 -10.96 -6.18
C GLY A 491 -19.82 -10.42 -6.62
N ARG A 492 -20.83 -10.59 -5.75
CA ARG A 492 -22.18 -10.05 -5.96
C ARG A 492 -22.69 -9.45 -4.64
N PRO A 493 -22.34 -8.21 -4.35
CA PRO A 493 -22.83 -7.52 -3.15
C PRO A 493 -24.36 -7.49 -3.08
N ARG A 494 -24.91 -7.42 -1.90
CA ARG A 494 -26.34 -7.17 -1.65
C ARG A 494 -26.57 -5.67 -1.60
N GLN A 495 -27.83 -5.26 -1.79
CA GLN A 495 -28.25 -3.86 -1.63
C GLN A 495 -29.48 -3.77 -0.72
N LEU A 496 -29.55 -2.70 0.04
CA LEU A 496 -30.77 -2.26 0.70
C LEU A 496 -31.60 -1.48 -0.35
N TYR A 497 -32.71 -2.05 -0.78
CA TYR A 497 -33.59 -1.40 -1.75
C TYR A 497 -34.46 -0.35 -1.06
N VAL A 498 -34.32 0.89 -1.48
CA VAL A 498 -35.06 2.06 -0.97
C VAL A 498 -35.92 2.72 -2.04
N GLY A 499 -36.11 2.07 -3.17
CA GLY A 499 -36.94 2.58 -4.27
C GLY A 499 -38.41 2.31 -4.07
N ASN A 500 -39.21 2.63 -5.10
CA ASN A 500 -40.65 2.44 -5.07
C ASN A 500 -41.03 0.95 -5.00
N VAL A 501 -42.15 0.65 -4.36
CA VAL A 501 -42.83 -0.63 -4.46
C VAL A 501 -43.30 -0.89 -5.89
N ARG A 502 -43.75 -2.13 -6.18
CA ARG A 502 -44.24 -2.47 -7.50
C ARG A 502 -45.23 -1.45 -8.03
N ARG A 503 -44.98 -0.98 -9.25
CA ARG A 503 -45.92 -0.14 -10.03
C ARG A 503 -46.15 -0.79 -11.36
N ASP A 504 -47.41 -0.72 -11.84
CA ASP A 504 -47.75 -1.22 -13.14
C ASP A 504 -47.31 -0.23 -14.22
N TYR A 505 -46.90 -0.75 -15.38
CA TYR A 505 -46.52 0.06 -16.53
C TYR A 505 -47.76 0.75 -17.09
N LEU A 506 -47.66 2.05 -17.27
CA LEU A 506 -48.65 2.84 -18.03
C LEU A 506 -48.03 3.25 -19.38
N PRO A 507 -48.76 3.12 -20.51
CA PRO A 507 -48.31 3.67 -21.79
C PRO A 507 -48.08 5.18 -21.71
N VAL A 508 -47.23 5.72 -22.62
CA VAL A 508 -46.82 7.14 -22.60
C VAL A 508 -48.03 8.09 -22.65
N ASP A 509 -49.06 7.74 -23.40
CA ASP A 509 -50.30 8.48 -23.55
C ASP A 509 -51.23 8.43 -22.33
N LYS A 510 -50.89 7.63 -21.31
CA LYS A 510 -51.65 7.46 -20.03
C LYS A 510 -50.87 7.81 -18.78
N ARG A 511 -49.74 8.47 -18.88
CA ARG A 511 -48.86 8.89 -17.77
C ARG A 511 -49.19 10.28 -17.26
#